data_a0bd61a823326c24f911a7908ffba813
#
_entry.id   a0bd61a823326c24f911a7908ffba813
#
_cell.length_a   1.000
_cell.length_b   1.000
_cell.length_c   1.000
_cell.angle_alpha   90.00
_cell.angle_beta   90.00
_cell.angle_gamma   90.00
#
_symmetry.space_group_name_H-M   'P 1'
#
loop_
_entity.id
_entity.type
_entity.pdbx_description
1 polymer ?
#
loop_
_entity_poly.entity_id
_entity_poly.type
_entity_poly.pdbx_seq_one_letter_code
_entity_poly.pdbx_strand_id
1 'polypeptide(L)'
;RHILANLKPEHYNALQPLVLRLPHLLPWVPEWDWCNADILHNASIQGELFPFFDSLQDRNVVLICNDFVGQAAKFFANCNHQILIEKHDCYHEKEYVMGQISKYPPDTVFLISAAVMSEPVIYYSREDCTFIDTGSIFEPYLGAAIRDYHKDLTEEAIKQNLGKYFK
;
A
#
# COMPACT_ATOMS: atom_id res chain seq x y z
N ARG A 1 15.27 -3.94 -6.89
CA ARG A 1 14.20 -4.11 -5.87
C ARG A 1 14.22 -2.89 -4.99
N HIS A 2 13.16 -2.14 -5.01
CA HIS A 2 13.10 -0.81 -4.45
C HIS A 2 12.35 -0.89 -3.12
N ILE A 3 13.05 -0.67 -2.01
CA ILE A 3 12.44 -0.39 -0.72
C ILE A 3 12.42 1.12 -0.58
N LEU A 4 11.26 1.66 -0.39
CA LEU A 4 10.92 2.97 -0.81
C LEU A 4 10.58 3.86 0.36
N ALA A 5 11.42 4.82 0.64
CA ALA A 5 11.02 6.00 1.38
C ALA A 5 11.50 7.21 0.62
N ASN A 6 10.62 7.97 0.03
CA ASN A 6 10.98 9.30 -0.42
C ASN A 6 10.91 10.21 0.80
N LEU A 7 12.07 10.44 1.37
CA LEU A 7 12.20 11.37 2.48
C LEU A 7 12.21 12.76 1.90
N LYS A 8 11.18 13.56 2.17
CA LYS A 8 11.28 15.00 2.02
C LYS A 8 12.48 15.49 2.82
N PRO A 9 13.16 16.60 2.42
CA PRO A 9 14.28 17.15 3.20
C PRO A 9 14.00 17.29 4.70
N GLU A 10 12.78 17.60 5.08
CA GLU A 10 12.34 17.63 6.48
C GLU A 10 12.31 16.26 7.15
N HIS A 11 12.05 15.17 6.41
CA HIS A 11 12.09 13.80 6.92
C HIS A 11 13.52 13.28 7.05
N TYR A 12 14.45 13.77 6.24
CA TYR A 12 15.89 13.51 6.40
C TYR A 12 16.37 13.89 7.80
N ASN A 13 15.88 15.01 8.33
CA ASN A 13 16.23 15.48 9.66
C ASN A 13 15.66 14.56 10.77
N ALA A 14 14.54 13.88 10.55
CA ALA A 14 13.96 12.95 11.51
C ALA A 14 14.60 11.56 11.46
N LEU A 15 15.02 11.09 10.28
CA LEU A 15 15.67 9.78 10.10
C LEU A 15 17.19 9.83 10.22
N GLN A 16 17.80 11.00 10.01
CA GLN A 16 19.24 11.18 10.16
C GLN A 16 19.77 10.62 11.49
N PRO A 17 19.13 10.85 12.67
CA PRO A 17 19.58 10.24 13.91
C PRO A 17 19.45 8.71 13.92
N LEU A 18 18.48 8.14 13.21
CA LEU A 18 18.32 6.69 13.13
C LEU A 18 19.36 6.07 12.20
N VAL A 19 19.58 6.66 11.04
CA VAL A 19 20.58 6.23 10.05
C VAL A 19 21.99 6.37 10.64
N LEU A 20 22.27 7.43 11.39
CA LEU A 20 23.54 7.61 12.09
C LEU A 20 23.79 6.59 13.22
N ARG A 21 22.71 6.04 13.80
CA ARG A 21 22.79 4.93 14.77
C ARG A 21 23.01 3.57 14.10
N LEU A 22 22.82 3.47 12.80
CA LEU A 22 22.97 2.25 12.00
C LEU A 22 24.05 2.47 10.92
N PRO A 23 25.31 2.75 11.31
CA PRO A 23 26.37 3.13 10.37
C PRO A 23 26.63 2.09 9.29
N HIS A 24 26.28 0.82 9.54
CA HIS A 24 26.36 -0.25 8.54
C HIS A 24 25.36 -0.11 7.39
N LEU A 25 24.33 0.72 7.53
CA LEU A 25 23.38 1.03 6.45
C LEU A 25 23.81 2.24 5.60
N LEU A 26 24.70 3.10 6.14
CA LEU A 26 25.14 4.31 5.46
C LEU A 26 25.73 4.09 4.06
N PRO A 27 26.56 3.03 3.83
CA PRO A 27 27.13 2.79 2.50
C PRO A 27 26.08 2.41 1.44
N TRP A 28 24.92 1.92 1.84
CA TRP A 28 23.87 1.42 0.97
C TRP A 28 22.81 2.48 0.63
N VAL A 29 22.65 3.48 1.50
CA VAL A 29 21.64 4.52 1.37
C VAL A 29 21.72 5.32 0.06
N PRO A 30 22.89 5.70 -0.46
CA PRO A 30 23.00 6.42 -1.72
C PRO A 30 22.63 5.61 -2.97
N GLU A 31 22.66 4.28 -2.89
CA GLU A 31 22.38 3.36 -4.00
C GLU A 31 20.90 3.00 -4.09
N TRP A 32 20.09 3.45 -3.14
CA TRP A 32 18.67 3.15 -3.13
C TRP A 32 17.88 4.14 -3.95
N ASP A 33 16.95 3.62 -4.75
CA ASP A 33 15.92 4.44 -5.38
C ASP A 33 14.87 4.83 -4.34
N TRP A 34 14.82 6.10 -4.03
CA TRP A 34 13.91 6.65 -3.04
C TRP A 34 12.62 7.12 -3.69
N CYS A 35 11.48 6.75 -3.15
CA CYS A 35 10.19 7.30 -3.56
C CYS A 35 9.40 7.81 -2.36
N ASN A 36 8.38 8.63 -2.62
CA ASN A 36 7.55 9.21 -1.57
C ASN A 36 6.72 8.10 -0.90
N ALA A 37 6.99 7.81 0.36
CA ALA A 37 6.22 6.84 1.13
C ALA A 37 4.74 7.26 1.30
N ASP A 38 4.47 8.58 1.26
CA ASP A 38 3.13 9.14 1.44
C ASP A 38 2.38 9.35 0.11
N ILE A 39 2.89 8.81 -1.01
CA ILE A 39 2.34 9.10 -2.34
C ILE A 39 0.83 8.78 -2.45
N LEU A 40 0.40 7.65 -1.92
CA LEU A 40 -1.01 7.24 -1.95
C LEU A 40 -1.86 8.10 -1.01
N HIS A 41 -1.31 8.46 0.16
CA HIS A 41 -1.98 9.34 1.10
C HIS A 41 -2.16 10.74 0.51
N ASN A 42 -1.11 11.31 -0.09
CA ASN A 42 -1.17 12.59 -0.77
C ASN A 42 -2.16 12.57 -1.94
N ALA A 43 -2.15 11.51 -2.76
CA ALA A 43 -3.11 11.31 -3.83
C ALA A 43 -4.55 11.26 -3.29
N SER A 44 -4.76 10.63 -2.14
CA SER A 44 -6.06 10.59 -1.47
C SER A 44 -6.54 11.98 -1.08
N ILE A 45 -5.69 12.79 -0.45
CA ILE A 45 -6.02 14.18 -0.06
C ILE A 45 -6.32 15.04 -1.29
N GLN A 46 -5.57 14.84 -2.37
CA GLN A 46 -5.71 15.62 -3.61
C GLN A 46 -6.86 15.14 -4.51
N GLY A 47 -7.53 14.03 -4.16
CA GLY A 47 -8.59 13.44 -4.97
C GLY A 47 -8.10 12.68 -6.21
N GLU A 48 -6.84 12.28 -6.22
CA GLU A 48 -6.16 11.58 -7.32
C GLU A 48 -6.04 10.06 -7.09
N LEU A 49 -6.45 9.56 -5.93
CA LEU A 49 -6.34 8.13 -5.59
C LEU A 49 -7.18 7.25 -6.52
N PHE A 50 -8.42 7.64 -6.81
CA PHE A 50 -9.30 6.87 -7.68
C PHE A 50 -8.87 6.88 -9.16
N PRO A 51 -8.37 8.00 -9.75
CA PRO A 51 -7.70 7.96 -11.05
C PRO A 51 -6.55 6.96 -11.12
N PHE A 52 -5.79 6.81 -10.04
CA PHE A 52 -4.79 5.75 -9.96
C PHE A 52 -5.42 4.36 -10.00
N PHE A 53 -6.50 4.12 -9.25
CA PHE A 53 -7.22 2.83 -9.30
C PHE A 53 -7.81 2.55 -10.66
N ASP A 54 -8.36 3.57 -11.34
CA ASP A 54 -8.86 3.45 -12.70
C ASP A 54 -7.78 3.00 -13.70
N SER A 55 -6.54 3.43 -13.48
CA SER A 55 -5.42 2.99 -14.32
C SER A 55 -5.11 1.49 -14.21
N LEU A 56 -5.65 0.82 -13.20
CA LEU A 56 -5.47 -0.62 -12.96
C LEU A 56 -6.63 -1.47 -13.54
N GLN A 57 -7.64 -0.86 -14.18
CA GLN A 57 -8.86 -1.59 -14.59
C GLN A 57 -8.60 -2.71 -15.60
N ASP A 58 -7.58 -2.57 -16.43
CA ASP A 58 -7.19 -3.60 -17.42
C ASP A 58 -6.21 -4.64 -16.85
N ARG A 59 -5.89 -4.54 -15.57
CA ARG A 59 -4.96 -5.44 -14.89
C ARG A 59 -5.71 -6.42 -14.00
N ASN A 60 -5.15 -7.60 -13.82
CA ASN A 60 -5.63 -8.52 -12.79
C ASN A 60 -5.20 -8.00 -11.41
N VAL A 61 -6.16 -7.51 -10.61
CA VAL A 61 -5.91 -6.92 -9.29
C VAL A 61 -6.31 -7.89 -8.20
N VAL A 62 -5.43 -8.07 -7.22
CA VAL A 62 -5.64 -8.92 -6.04
C VAL A 62 -5.37 -8.09 -4.78
N LEU A 63 -6.30 -8.11 -3.84
CA LEU A 63 -6.10 -7.50 -2.52
C LEU A 63 -5.52 -8.53 -1.54
N ILE A 64 -4.47 -8.15 -0.82
CA ILE A 64 -3.94 -8.89 0.33
C ILE A 64 -4.25 -8.05 1.57
N CYS A 65 -5.23 -8.46 2.36
CA CYS A 65 -5.77 -7.63 3.43
C CYS A 65 -6.65 -8.41 4.39
N ASN A 66 -7.06 -7.79 5.50
CA ASN A 66 -8.10 -8.35 6.37
C ASN A 66 -9.51 -8.15 5.78
N ASP A 67 -10.49 -8.84 6.34
CA ASP A 67 -11.90 -8.80 5.91
C ASP A 67 -12.48 -7.38 5.80
N PHE A 68 -12.13 -6.48 6.73
CA PHE A 68 -12.63 -5.12 6.71
C PHE A 68 -12.11 -4.37 5.48
N VAL A 69 -10.80 -4.41 5.25
CA VAL A 69 -10.17 -3.76 4.09
C VAL A 69 -10.56 -4.47 2.79
N GLY A 70 -10.88 -5.75 2.84
CA GLY A 70 -11.38 -6.52 1.70
C GLY A 70 -12.64 -5.91 1.05
N GLN A 71 -13.43 -5.15 1.79
CA GLN A 71 -14.56 -4.40 1.23
C GLN A 71 -14.13 -3.34 0.20
N ALA A 72 -12.86 -2.96 0.16
CA ALA A 72 -12.32 -2.06 -0.86
C ALA A 72 -12.28 -2.67 -2.26
N ALA A 73 -12.47 -4.00 -2.39
CA ALA A 73 -12.59 -4.64 -3.70
C ALA A 73 -13.63 -3.99 -4.60
N LYS A 74 -14.69 -3.40 -4.01
CA LYS A 74 -15.72 -2.65 -4.74
C LYS A 74 -15.20 -1.43 -5.50
N PHE A 75 -14.02 -0.93 -5.17
CA PHE A 75 -13.38 0.20 -5.86
C PHE A 75 -12.68 -0.22 -7.16
N PHE A 76 -12.58 -1.50 -7.44
CA PHE A 76 -11.86 -2.03 -8.59
C PHE A 76 -12.79 -2.89 -9.43
N ALA A 77 -12.92 -2.57 -10.71
CA ALA A 77 -13.77 -3.35 -11.63
C ALA A 77 -13.26 -4.80 -11.78
N ASN A 78 -11.96 -5.02 -11.63
CA ASN A 78 -11.28 -6.30 -11.89
C ASN A 78 -10.69 -6.96 -10.63
N CYS A 79 -11.08 -6.51 -9.44
CA CYS A 79 -10.65 -7.16 -8.21
C CYS A 79 -11.61 -8.28 -7.83
N ASN A 80 -11.44 -9.44 -8.47
CA ASN A 80 -12.28 -10.60 -8.23
C ASN A 80 -11.67 -11.56 -7.19
N HIS A 81 -10.47 -11.27 -6.70
CA HIS A 81 -9.73 -12.14 -5.82
C HIS A 81 -9.14 -11.38 -4.63
N GLN A 82 -9.21 -12.02 -3.47
CA GLN A 82 -8.63 -11.52 -2.23
C GLN A 82 -7.85 -12.64 -1.56
N ILE A 83 -6.71 -12.31 -1.00
CA ILE A 83 -5.97 -13.14 -0.08
C ILE A 83 -6.23 -12.55 1.30
N LEU A 84 -7.12 -13.19 2.05
CA LEU A 84 -7.50 -12.73 3.38
C LEU A 84 -6.48 -13.17 4.41
N ILE A 85 -6.15 -12.23 5.30
CA ILE A 85 -5.23 -12.39 6.40
C ILE A 85 -5.88 -11.92 7.71
N GLU A 86 -5.34 -12.31 8.83
CA GLU A 86 -5.79 -11.82 10.12
C GLU A 86 -5.58 -10.29 10.25
N LYS A 87 -6.47 -9.65 10.99
CA LYS A 87 -6.42 -8.20 11.22
C LYS A 87 -5.21 -7.78 12.06
N HIS A 88 -4.80 -8.64 12.99
CA HIS A 88 -3.72 -8.38 13.93
C HIS A 88 -2.71 -9.52 13.86
N ASP A 89 -1.43 -9.18 14.05
CA ASP A 89 -0.34 -10.14 14.12
C ASP A 89 -0.25 -11.10 12.92
N CYS A 90 -0.59 -10.61 11.73
CA CYS A 90 -0.64 -11.42 10.50
C CYS A 90 0.74 -11.86 9.98
N TYR A 91 1.84 -11.48 10.62
CA TYR A 91 3.20 -11.81 10.14
C TYR A 91 3.44 -13.31 10.01
N HIS A 92 2.83 -14.12 10.86
CA HIS A 92 2.94 -15.59 10.81
C HIS A 92 2.30 -16.20 9.55
N GLU A 93 1.42 -15.46 8.86
CA GLU A 93 0.77 -15.91 7.63
C GLU A 93 1.62 -15.66 6.37
N LYS A 94 2.83 -15.12 6.51
CA LYS A 94 3.68 -14.76 5.38
C LYS A 94 3.84 -15.90 4.37
N GLU A 95 4.16 -17.10 4.84
CA GLU A 95 4.36 -18.27 3.96
C GLU A 95 3.06 -18.69 3.26
N TYR A 96 1.92 -18.59 3.93
CA TYR A 96 0.62 -18.80 3.32
C TYR A 96 0.38 -17.78 2.19
N VAL A 97 0.57 -16.50 2.45
CA VAL A 97 0.41 -15.42 1.47
C VAL A 97 1.33 -15.63 0.27
N MET A 98 2.61 -15.94 0.49
CA MET A 98 3.57 -16.23 -0.57
C MET A 98 3.12 -17.43 -1.43
N GLY A 99 2.61 -18.49 -0.79
CA GLY A 99 2.04 -19.65 -1.47
C GLY A 99 0.78 -19.33 -2.28
N GLN A 100 -0.03 -18.34 -1.85
CA GLN A 100 -1.17 -17.89 -2.64
C GLN A 100 -0.71 -17.06 -3.85
N ILE A 101 0.19 -16.11 -3.65
CA ILE A 101 0.76 -15.25 -4.71
C ILE A 101 1.29 -16.09 -5.88
N SER A 102 1.96 -17.21 -5.58
CA SER A 102 2.54 -18.07 -6.63
C SER A 102 1.53 -18.69 -7.59
N LYS A 103 0.25 -18.70 -7.25
CA LYS A 103 -0.84 -19.28 -8.07
C LYS A 103 -1.38 -18.29 -9.13
N TYR A 104 -1.02 -17.02 -9.03
CA TYR A 104 -1.52 -16.00 -9.94
C TYR A 104 -0.64 -15.88 -11.19
N PRO A 105 -1.23 -15.47 -12.32
CA PRO A 105 -0.46 -15.26 -13.55
C PRO A 105 0.53 -14.11 -13.42
N PRO A 106 1.55 -14.07 -14.30
CA PRO A 106 2.38 -12.87 -14.46
C PRO A 106 1.54 -11.61 -14.70
N ASP A 107 2.14 -10.45 -14.47
CA ASP A 107 1.51 -9.13 -14.59
C ASP A 107 0.34 -8.86 -13.65
N THR A 108 0.08 -9.76 -12.68
CA THR A 108 -0.89 -9.49 -11.60
C THR A 108 -0.40 -8.33 -10.73
N VAL A 109 -1.33 -7.46 -10.35
CA VAL A 109 -1.10 -6.36 -9.40
C VAL A 109 -1.62 -6.77 -8.03
N PHE A 110 -0.75 -6.85 -7.05
CA PHE A 110 -1.10 -7.09 -5.66
C PHE A 110 -1.09 -5.79 -4.89
N LEU A 111 -2.24 -5.43 -4.34
CA LEU A 111 -2.40 -4.30 -3.43
C LEU A 111 -2.39 -4.86 -2.00
N ILE A 112 -1.40 -4.45 -1.20
CA ILE A 112 -1.13 -5.07 0.09
C ILE A 112 -1.47 -4.09 1.22
N SER A 113 -2.35 -4.51 2.10
CA SER A 113 -2.69 -3.81 3.35
C SER A 113 -2.47 -4.77 4.52
N ALA A 114 -1.20 -5.04 4.84
CA ALA A 114 -0.76 -6.10 5.75
C ALA A 114 0.26 -5.64 6.80
N ALA A 115 0.28 -4.34 7.11
CA ALA A 115 1.20 -3.74 8.07
C ALA A 115 2.66 -4.17 7.78
N VAL A 116 3.40 -4.57 8.83
CA VAL A 116 4.81 -4.97 8.73
C VAL A 116 5.07 -6.22 7.87
N MET A 117 4.02 -6.96 7.51
CA MET A 117 4.17 -8.12 6.61
C MET A 117 4.31 -7.68 5.15
N SER A 118 3.84 -6.48 4.77
CA SER A 118 3.92 -5.98 3.38
C SER A 118 5.35 -6.01 2.85
N GLU A 119 6.30 -5.52 3.64
CA GLU A 119 7.70 -5.39 3.21
C GLU A 119 8.36 -6.74 2.88
N PRO A 120 8.34 -7.77 3.75
CA PRO A 120 8.92 -9.06 3.40
C PRO A 120 8.15 -9.76 2.28
N VAL A 121 6.82 -9.59 2.17
CA VAL A 121 6.07 -10.13 1.04
C VAL A 121 6.54 -9.49 -0.27
N ILE A 122 6.68 -8.17 -0.35
CA ILE A 122 7.19 -7.48 -1.53
C ILE A 122 8.63 -7.92 -1.84
N TYR A 123 9.47 -8.00 -0.83
CA TYR A 123 10.89 -8.31 -1.00
C TYR A 123 11.14 -9.72 -1.54
N TYR A 124 10.42 -10.71 -1.03
CA TYR A 124 10.63 -12.12 -1.38
C TYR A 124 9.73 -12.60 -2.51
N SER A 125 8.81 -11.76 -2.99
CA SER A 125 7.89 -12.14 -4.06
C SER A 125 8.57 -12.16 -5.44
N ARG A 126 7.86 -12.76 -6.38
CA ARG A 126 8.27 -12.91 -7.78
C ARG A 126 8.37 -11.55 -8.48
N GLU A 127 9.26 -11.46 -9.48
CA GLU A 127 9.57 -10.20 -10.17
C GLU A 127 8.63 -9.87 -11.34
N ASP A 128 7.87 -10.86 -11.82
CA ASP A 128 6.95 -10.72 -12.93
C ASP A 128 5.54 -10.26 -12.55
N CYS A 129 5.37 -9.81 -11.29
CA CYS A 129 4.16 -9.19 -10.78
C CYS A 129 4.45 -7.79 -10.21
N THR A 130 3.41 -7.00 -10.03
CA THR A 130 3.51 -5.69 -9.39
C THR A 130 2.99 -5.77 -7.96
N PHE A 131 3.74 -5.25 -7.00
CA PHE A 131 3.37 -5.23 -5.59
C PHE A 131 3.36 -3.78 -5.10
N ILE A 132 2.25 -3.37 -4.50
CA ILE A 132 2.04 -2.02 -3.99
C ILE A 132 1.58 -2.12 -2.54
N ASP A 133 2.41 -1.62 -1.61
CA ASP A 133 1.96 -1.45 -0.23
C ASP A 133 0.99 -0.26 -0.17
N THR A 134 -0.25 -0.55 0.13
CA THR A 134 -1.32 0.44 0.26
C THR A 134 -1.49 0.91 1.70
N GLY A 135 -0.84 0.25 2.65
CA GLY A 135 -1.01 0.56 4.06
C GLY A 135 -2.48 0.57 4.46
N SER A 136 -2.92 1.66 5.09
CA SER A 136 -4.30 1.85 5.55
C SER A 136 -5.11 2.83 4.68
N ILE A 137 -4.72 3.04 3.43
CA ILE A 137 -5.32 4.04 2.54
C ILE A 137 -6.83 3.83 2.30
N PHE A 138 -7.32 2.60 2.40
CA PHE A 138 -8.73 2.28 2.16
C PHE A 138 -9.62 2.56 3.37
N GLU A 139 -9.07 2.58 4.57
CA GLU A 139 -9.84 2.68 5.81
C GLU A 139 -10.78 3.89 5.86
N PRO A 140 -10.36 5.13 5.49
CA PRO A 140 -11.25 6.28 5.49
C PRO A 140 -12.45 6.12 4.56
N TYR A 141 -12.24 5.50 3.39
CA TYR A 141 -13.30 5.26 2.40
C TYR A 141 -14.27 4.14 2.79
N LEU A 142 -13.89 3.34 3.78
CA LEU A 142 -14.71 2.31 4.40
C LEU A 142 -15.36 2.77 5.72
N GLY A 143 -15.21 4.05 6.06
CA GLY A 143 -15.80 4.64 7.25
C GLY A 143 -14.99 4.47 8.52
N ALA A 144 -13.70 4.12 8.43
CA ALA A 144 -12.81 4.01 9.58
C ALA A 144 -11.59 4.94 9.42
N ALA A 145 -11.50 5.97 10.24
CA ALA A 145 -10.35 6.88 10.30
C ALA A 145 -9.51 6.57 11.55
N ILE A 146 -8.72 5.50 11.49
CA ILE A 146 -8.04 4.93 12.67
C ILE A 146 -6.66 5.58 12.90
N ARG A 147 -6.02 6.07 11.83
CA ARG A 147 -4.66 6.61 11.89
C ARG A 147 -4.67 8.13 12.02
N ASP A 148 -3.63 8.70 12.66
CA ASP A 148 -3.54 10.15 12.83
C ASP A 148 -3.49 10.91 11.49
N TYR A 149 -2.81 10.37 10.49
CA TYR A 149 -2.73 10.97 9.16
C TYR A 149 -4.05 10.89 8.37
N HIS A 150 -5.03 10.07 8.79
CA HIS A 150 -6.36 10.09 8.19
C HIS A 150 -7.14 11.37 8.52
N LYS A 151 -6.72 12.13 9.55
CA LYS A 151 -7.34 13.41 9.92
C LYS A 151 -7.16 14.49 8.85
N ASP A 152 -6.14 14.35 8.01
CA ASP A 152 -5.89 15.27 6.90
C ASP A 152 -6.87 15.06 5.75
N LEU A 153 -7.55 13.92 5.71
CA LEU A 153 -8.57 13.58 4.74
C LEU A 153 -9.96 13.88 5.32
N THR A 154 -10.50 15.05 4.97
CA THR A 154 -11.81 15.48 5.47
C THR A 154 -12.95 14.62 4.94
N GLU A 155 -14.10 14.60 5.64
CA GLU A 155 -15.30 13.90 5.16
C GLU A 155 -15.76 14.44 3.81
N GLU A 156 -15.61 15.74 3.56
CA GLU A 156 -15.92 16.37 2.29
C GLU A 156 -15.03 15.84 1.17
N ALA A 157 -13.72 15.72 1.40
CA ALA A 157 -12.77 15.16 0.44
C ALA A 157 -13.10 13.68 0.14
N ILE A 158 -13.44 12.88 1.16
CA ILE A 158 -13.88 11.50 1.00
C ILE A 158 -15.13 11.43 0.12
N LYS A 159 -16.17 12.20 0.45
CA LYS A 159 -17.42 12.27 -0.33
C LYS A 159 -17.18 12.73 -1.76
N GLN A 160 -16.31 13.74 -1.95
CA GLN A 160 -15.97 14.25 -3.27
C GLN A 160 -15.25 13.19 -4.12
N ASN A 161 -14.28 12.50 -3.54
CA ASN A 161 -13.56 11.44 -4.21
C ASN A 161 -14.51 10.29 -4.58
N LEU A 162 -15.31 9.81 -3.63
CA LEU A 162 -16.32 8.78 -3.90
C LEU A 162 -17.39 9.24 -4.93
N GLY A 163 -17.86 10.47 -4.84
CA GLY A 163 -18.91 11.01 -5.71
C GLY A 163 -18.49 11.19 -7.17
N LYS A 164 -17.20 11.24 -7.46
CA LYS A 164 -16.70 11.23 -8.86
C LYS A 164 -16.79 9.83 -9.48
N TYR A 165 -16.67 8.78 -8.68
CA TYR A 165 -16.52 7.39 -9.14
C TYR A 165 -17.75 6.51 -8.92
N PHE A 166 -18.61 6.84 -7.96
CA PHE A 166 -19.79 6.05 -7.60
C PHE A 166 -21.06 6.87 -7.75
N LYS A 167 -21.30 7.34 -8.97
CA LYS A 167 -22.58 7.97 -9.35
C LYS A 167 -23.61 6.93 -9.67
#